data_69869bef974fd50d06866f3f4984b3b9
#
_entry.id   69869bef974fd50d06866f3f4984b3b9
#
_cell.length_a   1.000
_cell.length_b   1.000
_cell.length_c   1.000
_cell.angle_alpha   90.00
_cell.angle_beta   90.00
_cell.angle_gamma   90.00
#
_symmetry.space_group_name_H-M   'P 1'
#
loop_
_entity.id
_entity.type
_entity.pdbx_description
1 polymer ?
#
loop_
_entity_poly.entity_id
_entity_poly.type
_entity_poly.pdbx_seq_one_letter_code
_entity_poly.pdbx_strand_id
1 'polypeptide(L)' 'MIYKVSYVIIRGSHPGAIINQDQPPKVGDQIRLNGDPFRITEVVELLPPRENFAYMHATCEPVVEAA' A
#
# COMPACT_ATOMS: atom_id res chain seq x y z
N MET A 1 1.27 12.17 -12.29
CA MET A 1 2.34 11.27 -11.83
C MET A 1 1.75 9.91 -11.50
N ILE A 2 2.50 8.86 -11.83
CA ILE A 2 2.07 7.50 -11.53
C ILE A 2 2.93 6.97 -10.38
N TYR A 3 2.26 6.49 -9.34
CA TYR A 3 2.91 5.81 -8.23
C TYR A 3 2.65 4.32 -8.37
N LYS A 4 3.72 3.56 -8.63
CA LYS A 4 3.63 2.10 -8.58
C LYS A 4 3.89 1.69 -7.15
N VAL A 5 2.91 1.08 -6.50
CA VAL A 5 2.98 0.77 -5.08
C VAL A 5 2.90 -0.74 -4.88
N SER A 6 3.92 -1.29 -4.24
CA SER A 6 3.95 -2.68 -3.82
C SER A 6 3.36 -2.77 -2.41
N TYR A 7 2.14 -3.28 -2.31
CA TYR A 7 1.49 -3.49 -1.01
C TYR A 7 1.82 -4.88 -0.50
N VAL A 8 2.45 -4.95 0.66
CA VAL A 8 2.81 -6.21 1.32
C VAL A 8 2.00 -6.31 2.61
N ILE A 9 1.34 -7.44 2.79
CA ILE A 9 0.48 -7.66 3.94
C ILE A 9 1.22 -8.49 4.98
N ILE A 10 1.32 -7.95 6.19
CA ILE A 10 1.87 -8.69 7.34
C ILE A 10 0.71 -9.12 8.24
N ARG A 11 0.95 -10.18 9.01
CA ARG A 11 -0.06 -10.72 9.95
C ARG A 11 -1.35 -11.16 9.27
N GLY A 12 -1.25 -11.61 8.03
CA GLY A 12 -2.39 -12.08 7.29
C GLY A 12 -1.95 -13.04 6.21
N SER A 13 -2.91 -13.67 5.56
CA SER A 13 -2.66 -14.65 4.49
C SER A 13 -2.80 -14.04 3.10
N HIS A 14 -3.08 -12.74 3.01
CA HIS A 14 -3.24 -12.10 1.71
C HIS A 14 -1.89 -11.95 1.02
N PRO A 15 -1.79 -12.27 -0.28
CA PRO A 15 -0.50 -12.19 -1.00
C PRO A 15 -0.01 -10.79 -1.28
N GLY A 16 -0.81 -9.76 -0.98
CA GLY A 16 -0.48 -8.39 -1.35
C GLY A 16 -0.84 -8.08 -2.79
N ALA A 17 -0.43 -6.92 -3.26
CA ALA A 17 -0.72 -6.49 -4.63
C ALA A 17 0.23 -5.39 -5.06
N ILE A 18 0.43 -5.27 -6.38
CA ILE A 18 1.15 -4.14 -6.97
C ILE A 18 0.13 -3.32 -7.73
N ILE A 19 -0.03 -2.06 -7.36
CA ILE A 19 -1.06 -1.19 -7.91
C ILE A 19 -0.42 0.10 -8.42
N ASN A 20 -0.85 0.53 -9.61
CA ASN A 20 -0.50 1.85 -10.12
C ASN A 20 -1.61 2.82 -9.72
N GLN A 21 -1.23 3.93 -9.11
CA GLN A 21 -2.19 4.92 -8.60
C GLN A 21 -1.65 6.33 -8.79
N ASP A 22 -2.52 7.32 -8.70
CA ASP A 22 -2.14 8.71 -8.94
C ASP A 22 -1.84 9.48 -7.66
N GLN A 23 -2.00 8.85 -6.50
CA GLN A 23 -1.67 9.44 -5.21
C GLN A 23 -0.70 8.55 -4.46
N PRO A 24 0.27 9.12 -3.72
CA PRO A 24 1.18 8.30 -2.94
C PRO A 24 0.47 7.68 -1.73
N PRO A 25 0.90 6.49 -1.31
CA PRO A 25 0.37 5.92 -0.07
C PRO A 25 0.88 6.68 1.13
N LYS A 26 0.09 6.70 2.21
CA LYS A 26 0.46 7.37 3.45
C LYS A 26 0.25 6.45 4.63
N VAL A 27 1.16 6.50 5.59
CA VAL A 27 1.01 5.75 6.85
C VAL A 27 -0.29 6.18 7.54
N GLY A 28 -1.07 5.19 7.97
CA GLY A 28 -2.35 5.41 8.61
C GLY A 28 -3.54 5.32 7.67
N ASP A 29 -3.30 5.36 6.35
CA ASP A 29 -4.38 5.21 5.39
C ASP A 29 -4.93 3.79 5.42
N GLN A 30 -6.22 3.68 5.17
CA GLN A 30 -6.89 2.40 5.03
C GLN A 30 -7.16 2.14 3.56
N ILE A 31 -6.83 0.94 3.11
CA ILE A 31 -7.04 0.52 1.72
C ILE A 31 -7.84 -0.77 1.69
N ARG A 32 -8.42 -1.07 0.53
CA ARG A 32 -9.10 -2.35 0.32
C ARG A 32 -8.40 -3.13 -0.78
N LEU A 33 -8.09 -4.39 -0.48
CA LEU A 33 -7.55 -5.33 -1.46
C LEU A 33 -8.48 -6.54 -1.48
N ASN A 34 -9.05 -6.86 -2.64
CA ASN A 34 -10.02 -7.96 -2.80
C ASN A 34 -11.21 -7.85 -1.82
N GLY A 35 -11.61 -6.61 -1.49
CA GLY A 35 -12.72 -6.38 -0.59
C GLY A 35 -12.37 -6.38 0.89
N ASP A 36 -11.15 -6.75 1.25
CA ASP A 36 -10.71 -6.77 2.64
C ASP A 36 -10.00 -5.46 3.01
N PRO A 37 -10.27 -4.91 4.20
CA PRO A 37 -9.63 -3.66 4.63
C PRO A 37 -8.25 -3.91 5.23
N PHE A 38 -7.32 -3.05 4.88
CA PHE A 38 -5.95 -3.06 5.42
C PHE A 38 -5.53 -1.66 5.78
N ARG A 39 -4.65 -1.53 6.77
CA ARG A 39 -4.07 -0.24 7.17
C ARG A 39 -2.61 -0.21 6.81
N ILE A 40 -2.17 0.91 6.23
CA ILE A 40 -0.77 1.11 5.90
C ILE A 40 -0.01 1.47 7.17
N THR A 41 1.02 0.68 7.50
CA THR A 41 1.84 0.90 8.70
C THR A 41 3.20 1.45 8.38
N GLU A 42 3.69 1.26 7.15
CA GLU A 42 5.01 1.75 6.75
C GLU A 42 5.00 2.04 5.26
N VAL A 43 5.68 3.11 4.87
CA VAL A 43 5.86 3.46 3.46
C VAL A 43 7.35 3.71 3.22
N VAL A 44 7.89 3.06 2.19
CA VAL A 44 9.30 3.21 1.80
C VAL A 44 9.35 3.60 0.33
N GLU A 45 10.13 4.62 0.03
CA GLU A 45 10.36 5.03 -1.35
C GLU A 45 11.49 4.19 -1.92
N LEU A 46 11.19 3.34 -2.91
CA LEU A 46 12.17 2.46 -3.53
C LEU A 46 12.92 3.15 -4.66
N LEU A 47 12.19 3.88 -5.50
CA LEU A 47 12.76 4.76 -6.51
C LEU A 47 12.14 6.13 -6.31
N PRO A 48 12.96 7.18 -6.13
CA PRO A 48 12.42 8.52 -5.98
C PRO A 48 11.69 8.97 -7.24
N PRO A 49 10.76 9.91 -7.13
CA PRO A 49 10.03 10.40 -8.28
C PRO A 49 10.96 10.90 -9.37
N ARG A 50 10.77 10.39 -10.58
CA ARG A 50 11.50 10.83 -11.77
C ARG A 50 10.50 11.00 -12.91
N GLU A 51 10.51 12.16 -13.54
CA GLU A 51 9.55 12.48 -14.57
C GLU A 51 8.12 12.33 -14.01
N ASN A 52 7.39 11.34 -14.46
CA ASN A 52 6.00 11.11 -14.01
C ASN A 52 5.83 9.76 -13.31
N PHE A 53 6.90 9.23 -12.73
CA PHE A 53 6.89 7.88 -12.16
C PHE A 53 7.63 7.83 -10.84
N ALA A 54 7.07 7.06 -9.89
CA ALA A 54 7.73 6.72 -8.63
C ALA A 54 7.41 5.28 -8.27
N TYR A 55 8.32 4.61 -7.58
CA TYR A 55 8.12 3.25 -7.09
C TYR A 55 8.20 3.26 -5.56
N MET A 56 7.14 2.78 -4.93
CA MET A 56 7.03 2.78 -3.47
C MET A 56 6.62 1.41 -2.95
N HIS A 57 6.96 1.17 -1.71
CA HIS A 57 6.57 -0.03 -0.99
C HIS A 57 5.73 0.40 0.21
N ALA A 58 4.59 -0.26 0.41
CA ALA A 58 3.72 -0.01 1.55
C ALA A 58 3.48 -1.31 2.30
N THR A 59 3.83 -1.31 3.58
CA THR A 59 3.55 -2.43 4.47
C THR A 59 2.19 -2.20 5.10
N CYS A 60 1.34 -3.21 5.07
CA CYS A 60 -0.03 -3.12 5.57
C CYS A 60 -0.32 -4.26 6.53
N GLU A 61 -1.30 -4.04 7.39
CA GLU A 61 -1.82 -5.09 8.26
C GLU A 61 -3.34 -5.11 8.17
N PRO A 62 -3.97 -6.28 8.39
CA PRO A 62 -5.43 -6.37 8.34
C PRO A 62 -6.07 -5.47 9.41
N VAL A 63 -7.16 -4.82 9.02
CA VAL A 63 -7.96 -4.07 9.98
C VAL A 63 -8.94 -5.05 10.61
N VAL A 64 -8.82 -5.23 11.93
CA VAL A 64 -9.75 -6.07 12.68
C VAL A 64 -10.90 -5.17 13.13
N GLU A 65 -12.09 -5.42 12.57
CA GLU A 65 -13.27 -4.71 13.03
C GLU A 65 -13.72 -5.32 14.34
N ALA A 66 -13.78 -4.48 15.37
CA ALA A 66 -14.35 -4.90 16.64
C ALA A 66 -15.85 -5.14 16.43
N ALA A 67 -16.26 -6.32 16.74
CA ALA A 67 -17.68 -6.67 16.63
C ALA A 67 -18.49 -5.95 17.72
#